data_827ca5d6d188e146b8e24a9a982eaeeb
#
_entry.id   827ca5d6d188e146b8e24a9a982eaeeb
#
_cell.length_a   1.000
_cell.length_b   1.000
_cell.length_c   1.000
_cell.angle_alpha   90.00
_cell.angle_beta   90.00
_cell.angle_gamma   90.00
#
_symmetry.space_group_name_H-M   'P 1'
#
loop_
_entity.id
_entity.type
_entity.pdbx_description
1 polymer ?
#
loop_
_entity_poly.entity_id
_entity_poly.type
_entity_poly.pdbx_seq_one_letter_code
_entity_poly.pdbx_strand_id
1 'polypeptide(L)'
;KNVKMWGKGILRLAVSSVTGLCMAAIVFLPVLHVFLSDSRFNTPNKMGLVYPFSYYAKLPGLFIVEGDNFWTCMGFAVPVLLAVLLMFKSRRKYTMLKTYFIISAVMICIPFFGQAMNGFSYMCNRWIYSFALLCAYILVCMMPRLITLERKEIRFIGIALTIYFVVCMCVKYSRNGKLISAVTIGVILLIGLSIKNVNEYNRCMMVTVAVMLAALANGIWKNASFGENYAAQCISVKMAQEDVFGSEKELISKDAEDTDFIRYSGSGLSYNMNCITGISSSNLYWTLTNPYVSKFRYDCAIRLDTLLPHKYTGYDDRSSLITLSSASKYLVSKTGGLVPYGFAYESENDDYVMYNNDNALPLGFTYDKAVNKNEWEGLSAVDKQKAMLQAVVIDRSGKDTREALPDRVSVKDLSYDSQIKDYTMNYDAKEVQCTDNTFAVTKAGARVTFNFTGSGAGAVSYTHLTLP
;
A
#
# COMPACT_ATOMS: atom_id res chain seq x y z
N LYS A 1 38.63 -12.99 26.07
CA LYS A 1 38.83 -13.67 24.73
C LYS A 1 37.60 -13.52 23.82
N ASN A 2 36.37 -13.62 24.35
CA ASN A 2 35.15 -13.56 23.52
C ASN A 2 34.90 -12.22 22.82
N VAL A 3 35.16 -11.05 23.48
CA VAL A 3 34.88 -9.72 22.93
C VAL A 3 35.73 -9.45 21.67
N LYS A 4 37.01 -9.83 21.67
CA LYS A 4 37.89 -9.68 20.48
C LYS A 4 37.45 -10.56 19.31
N MET A 5 36.86 -11.73 19.59
CA MET A 5 36.35 -12.63 18.56
C MET A 5 35.05 -12.07 17.94
N TRP A 6 34.18 -11.53 18.78
CA TRP A 6 32.98 -10.84 18.32
C TRP A 6 33.29 -9.59 17.48
N GLY A 7 34.25 -8.78 17.92
CA GLY A 7 34.70 -7.60 17.15
C GLY A 7 35.23 -7.96 15.77
N LYS A 8 36.05 -9.04 15.66
CA LYS A 8 36.51 -9.53 14.34
C LYS A 8 35.37 -10.07 13.47
N GLY A 9 34.37 -10.72 14.06
CA GLY A 9 33.19 -11.19 13.34
C GLY A 9 32.35 -10.05 12.77
N ILE A 10 32.09 -9.04 13.59
CA ILE A 10 31.37 -7.83 13.18
C ILE A 10 32.12 -7.06 12.09
N LEU A 11 33.44 -6.92 12.23
CA LEU A 11 34.27 -6.25 11.22
C LEU A 11 34.21 -6.99 9.86
N ARG A 12 34.34 -8.32 9.87
CA ARG A 12 34.24 -9.13 8.65
C ARG A 12 32.88 -8.96 8.00
N LEU A 13 31.80 -9.02 8.78
CA LEU A 13 30.45 -8.82 8.28
C LEU A 13 30.30 -7.41 7.67
N ALA A 14 30.79 -6.38 8.35
CA ALA A 14 30.73 -5.01 7.86
C ALA A 14 31.50 -4.85 6.53
N VAL A 15 32.74 -5.39 6.45
CA VAL A 15 33.54 -5.34 5.22
C VAL A 15 32.84 -6.08 4.08
N SER A 16 32.31 -7.28 4.34
CA SER A 16 31.57 -8.05 3.32
C SER A 16 30.32 -7.33 2.85
N SER A 17 29.58 -6.67 3.77
CA SER A 17 28.38 -5.90 3.44
C SER A 17 28.71 -4.67 2.59
N VAL A 18 29.77 -3.93 2.95
CA VAL A 18 30.22 -2.78 2.15
C VAL A 18 30.71 -3.23 0.77
N THR A 19 31.48 -4.32 0.68
CA THR A 19 31.90 -4.87 -0.61
C THR A 19 30.70 -5.26 -1.47
N GLY A 20 29.68 -5.92 -0.90
CA GLY A 20 28.46 -6.27 -1.61
C GLY A 20 27.69 -5.03 -2.10
N LEU A 21 27.61 -3.97 -1.28
CA LEU A 21 27.01 -2.70 -1.69
C LEU A 21 27.78 -2.02 -2.81
N CYS A 22 29.12 -2.04 -2.76
CA CYS A 22 29.94 -1.51 -3.84
C CYS A 22 29.76 -2.26 -5.15
N MET A 23 29.64 -3.59 -5.11
CA MET A 23 29.35 -4.40 -6.30
C MET A 23 27.95 -4.11 -6.88
N ALA A 24 26.97 -3.85 -6.02
CA ALA A 24 25.61 -3.51 -6.42
C ALA A 24 25.42 -2.02 -6.78
N ALA A 25 26.45 -1.18 -6.63
CA ALA A 25 26.35 0.28 -6.69
C ALA A 25 25.78 0.78 -8.02
N ILE A 26 26.07 0.13 -9.14
CA ILE A 26 25.56 0.50 -10.48
C ILE A 26 24.02 0.54 -10.50
N VAL A 27 23.36 -0.40 -9.83
CA VAL A 27 21.90 -0.44 -9.72
C VAL A 27 21.42 0.25 -8.46
N PHE A 28 22.12 0.05 -7.34
CA PHE A 28 21.70 0.54 -6.04
C PHE A 28 21.71 2.06 -5.91
N LEU A 29 22.73 2.76 -6.42
CA LEU A 29 22.81 4.22 -6.30
C LEU A 29 21.72 4.98 -7.07
N PRO A 30 21.39 4.65 -8.32
CA PRO A 30 20.25 5.25 -9.02
C PRO A 30 18.93 5.01 -8.28
N VAL A 31 18.68 3.78 -7.80
CA VAL A 31 17.48 3.46 -7.03
C VAL A 31 17.44 4.24 -5.73
N LEU A 32 18.55 4.33 -5.01
CA LEU A 32 18.66 5.12 -3.78
C LEU A 32 18.41 6.60 -4.04
N HIS A 33 18.96 7.16 -5.13
CA HIS A 33 18.71 8.54 -5.52
C HIS A 33 17.23 8.83 -5.78
N VAL A 34 16.58 8.00 -6.58
CA VAL A 34 15.13 8.12 -6.83
C VAL A 34 14.34 7.97 -5.52
N PHE A 35 14.73 7.02 -4.68
CA PHE A 35 14.07 6.77 -3.41
C PHE A 35 14.18 7.96 -2.46
N LEU A 36 15.35 8.60 -2.35
CA LEU A 36 15.57 9.78 -1.51
C LEU A 36 14.91 11.04 -2.06
N SER A 37 14.68 11.12 -3.37
CA SER A 37 13.98 12.23 -4.02
C SER A 37 12.46 12.05 -4.06
N ASP A 38 11.94 10.88 -3.67
CA ASP A 38 10.50 10.60 -3.63
C ASP A 38 9.82 11.49 -2.58
N SER A 39 8.66 12.03 -2.94
CA SER A 39 7.83 12.89 -2.07
C SER A 39 7.40 12.22 -0.75
N ARG A 40 7.49 10.91 -0.63
CA ARG A 40 7.24 10.16 0.62
C ARG A 40 8.11 10.61 1.78
N PHE A 41 9.36 11.00 1.49
CA PHE A 41 10.29 11.45 2.52
C PHE A 41 10.05 12.90 2.91
N ASN A 42 9.44 13.68 2.02
CA ASN A 42 9.13 15.09 2.24
C ASN A 42 7.78 15.31 2.92
N THR A 43 6.90 14.30 2.97
CA THR A 43 5.70 14.36 3.79
C THR A 43 6.08 14.09 5.25
N PRO A 44 5.79 15.02 6.20
CA PRO A 44 6.08 14.81 7.60
C PRO A 44 5.18 13.70 8.14
N ASN A 45 5.61 12.46 7.99
CA ASN A 45 5.01 11.35 8.70
C ASN A 45 5.25 11.58 10.19
N LYS A 46 4.21 11.99 10.91
CA LYS A 46 4.27 12.11 12.37
C LYS A 46 4.60 10.73 12.95
N MET A 47 5.87 10.52 13.19
CA MET A 47 6.34 9.31 13.87
C MET A 47 5.83 9.35 15.31
N GLY A 48 4.84 8.53 15.64
CA GLY A 48 4.47 8.30 17.03
C GLY A 48 5.60 7.58 17.77
N LEU A 49 5.89 7.99 18.99
CA LEU A 49 6.86 7.28 19.85
C LEU A 49 6.33 5.90 20.27
N VAL A 50 5.02 5.75 20.33
CA VAL A 50 4.32 4.51 20.73
C VAL A 50 3.15 4.26 19.79
N TYR A 51 2.79 2.99 19.60
CA TYR A 51 1.56 2.63 18.92
C TYR A 51 0.33 2.95 19.80
N PRO A 52 -0.89 3.01 19.24
CA PRO A 52 -2.11 3.10 20.03
C PRO A 52 -2.22 1.95 21.02
N PHE A 53 -2.80 2.19 22.20
CA PHE A 53 -2.97 1.16 23.23
C PHE A 53 -3.67 -0.10 22.72
N SER A 54 -4.63 0.05 21.81
CA SER A 54 -5.34 -1.06 21.17
C SER A 54 -4.41 -2.01 20.40
N TYR A 55 -3.30 -1.53 19.87
CA TYR A 55 -2.28 -2.36 19.22
C TYR A 55 -1.63 -3.30 20.25
N TYR A 56 -1.16 -2.76 21.37
CA TYR A 56 -0.51 -3.57 22.42
C TYR A 56 -1.46 -4.57 23.04
N ALA A 57 -2.71 -4.17 23.28
CA ALA A 57 -3.74 -5.05 23.81
C ALA A 57 -4.01 -6.25 22.89
N LYS A 58 -3.98 -6.04 21.58
CA LYS A 58 -4.21 -7.10 20.59
C LYS A 58 -2.97 -7.96 20.32
N LEU A 59 -1.77 -7.45 20.55
CA LEU A 59 -0.52 -8.10 20.16
C LEU A 59 -0.37 -9.56 20.65
N PRO A 60 -0.69 -9.93 21.90
CA PRO A 60 -0.63 -11.31 22.33
C PRO A 60 -1.49 -12.25 21.49
N GLY A 61 -2.71 -11.88 21.18
CA GLY A 61 -3.61 -12.71 20.39
C GLY A 61 -3.23 -12.77 18.91
N LEU A 62 -2.62 -11.72 18.35
CA LEU A 62 -2.11 -11.71 16.99
C LEU A 62 -1.01 -12.75 16.75
N PHE A 63 -0.42 -13.31 17.81
CA PHE A 63 0.51 -14.42 17.67
C PHE A 63 -0.14 -15.66 17.03
N ILE A 64 -1.44 -15.88 17.31
CA ILE A 64 -2.23 -17.01 16.78
C ILE A 64 -3.31 -16.55 15.79
N VAL A 65 -3.98 -15.42 16.08
CA VAL A 65 -5.07 -14.89 15.25
C VAL A 65 -4.49 -13.96 14.20
N GLU A 66 -4.95 -14.06 12.97
CA GLU A 66 -4.62 -13.07 11.95
C GLU A 66 -5.23 -11.72 12.28
N GLY A 67 -4.53 -10.66 11.95
CA GLY A 67 -5.02 -9.30 12.04
C GLY A 67 -4.04 -8.37 11.34
N ASP A 68 -4.58 -7.31 10.77
CA ASP A 68 -3.79 -6.29 10.08
C ASP A 68 -3.69 -5.04 10.95
N ASN A 69 -2.84 -5.09 11.97
CA ASN A 69 -2.47 -3.93 12.75
C ASN A 69 -1.05 -3.51 12.35
N PHE A 70 -0.92 -2.45 11.57
CA PHE A 70 0.37 -1.98 11.06
C PHE A 70 1.19 -3.09 10.39
N TRP A 71 0.52 -4.00 9.64
CA TRP A 71 1.12 -5.15 8.97
C TRP A 71 1.81 -6.14 9.92
N THR A 72 1.39 -6.18 11.19
CA THR A 72 1.87 -7.16 12.17
C THR A 72 1.12 -8.48 11.99
N CYS A 73 1.32 -9.11 10.84
CA CYS A 73 0.62 -10.34 10.44
C CYS A 73 1.38 -11.56 10.98
N MET A 74 1.05 -12.05 12.18
CA MET A 74 1.65 -13.27 12.75
C MET A 74 0.81 -14.51 12.43
N GLY A 75 -0.23 -14.79 13.18
CA GLY A 75 -1.13 -15.92 12.90
C GLY A 75 -0.45 -17.28 12.89
N PHE A 76 0.47 -17.54 13.83
CA PHE A 76 1.25 -18.78 13.87
C PHE A 76 0.40 -19.97 14.32
N ALA A 77 0.80 -21.17 13.87
CA ALA A 77 0.23 -22.41 14.36
C ALA A 77 0.56 -22.63 15.85
N VAL A 78 -0.36 -23.26 16.58
CA VAL A 78 -0.23 -23.51 18.04
C VAL A 78 1.06 -24.21 18.45
N PRO A 79 1.59 -25.20 17.69
CA PRO A 79 2.88 -25.81 18.04
C PRO A 79 4.02 -24.81 18.20
N VAL A 80 3.98 -23.69 17.50
CA VAL A 80 4.97 -22.59 17.64
C VAL A 80 4.87 -21.96 19.04
N LEU A 81 3.65 -21.69 19.52
CA LEU A 81 3.44 -21.17 20.86
C LEU A 81 3.94 -22.15 21.93
N LEU A 82 3.63 -23.45 21.78
CA LEU A 82 4.14 -24.49 22.67
C LEU A 82 5.67 -24.53 22.71
N ALA A 83 6.31 -24.44 21.54
CA ALA A 83 7.76 -24.42 21.43
C ALA A 83 8.38 -23.19 22.10
N VAL A 84 7.79 -22.01 21.92
CA VAL A 84 8.25 -20.76 22.56
C VAL A 84 8.13 -20.88 24.09
N LEU A 85 6.99 -21.34 24.60
CA LEU A 85 6.79 -21.54 26.05
C LEU A 85 7.82 -22.53 26.64
N LEU A 86 8.07 -23.63 25.92
CA LEU A 86 9.04 -24.67 26.34
C LEU A 86 10.48 -24.14 26.29
N MET A 87 10.82 -23.33 25.28
CA MET A 87 12.11 -22.66 25.21
C MET A 87 12.35 -21.77 26.42
N PHE A 88 11.36 -20.97 26.81
CA PHE A 88 11.49 -20.08 27.99
C PHE A 88 11.54 -20.84 29.32
N LYS A 89 10.89 -22.00 29.44
CA LYS A 89 10.99 -22.87 30.59
C LYS A 89 12.41 -23.34 30.91
N SER A 90 13.25 -23.43 29.86
CA SER A 90 14.66 -23.85 30.00
C SER A 90 15.53 -22.70 30.49
N ARG A 91 15.98 -22.67 31.74
CA ARG A 91 16.65 -21.50 32.34
C ARG A 91 17.90 -21.03 31.61
N ARG A 92 18.88 -21.91 31.33
CA ARG A 92 20.19 -21.56 30.77
C ARG A 92 20.45 -22.07 29.35
N LYS A 93 19.59 -22.94 28.83
CA LYS A 93 19.68 -23.47 27.50
C LYS A 93 18.97 -22.51 26.50
N TYR A 94 19.45 -22.44 25.30
CA TYR A 94 18.86 -21.61 24.22
C TYR A 94 18.89 -20.09 24.46
N THR A 95 19.90 -19.61 25.19
CA THR A 95 20.02 -18.17 25.53
C THR A 95 19.99 -17.28 24.29
N MET A 96 20.72 -17.65 23.23
CA MET A 96 20.73 -16.87 22.00
C MET A 96 19.34 -16.77 21.35
N LEU A 97 18.63 -17.90 21.24
CA LEU A 97 17.26 -17.90 20.65
C LEU A 97 16.31 -17.04 21.47
N LYS A 98 16.39 -17.12 22.80
CA LYS A 98 15.60 -16.26 23.69
C LYS A 98 15.92 -14.79 23.49
N THR A 99 17.21 -14.45 23.40
CA THR A 99 17.65 -13.07 23.16
C THR A 99 17.12 -12.55 21.84
N TYR A 100 17.26 -13.30 20.74
CA TYR A 100 16.72 -12.90 19.44
C TYR A 100 15.20 -12.78 19.46
N PHE A 101 14.50 -13.70 20.11
CA PHE A 101 13.04 -13.63 20.26
C PHE A 101 12.61 -12.37 21.02
N ILE A 102 13.27 -12.06 22.14
CA ILE A 102 12.98 -10.87 22.95
C ILE A 102 13.27 -9.59 22.19
N ILE A 103 14.44 -9.52 21.53
CA ILE A 103 14.80 -8.34 20.71
C ILE A 103 13.75 -8.13 19.61
N SER A 104 13.38 -9.16 18.86
CA SER A 104 12.37 -9.05 17.81
C SER A 104 11.00 -8.67 18.37
N ALA A 105 10.59 -9.22 19.50
CA ALA A 105 9.34 -8.85 20.17
C ALA A 105 9.33 -7.37 20.63
N VAL A 106 10.47 -6.89 21.15
CA VAL A 106 10.64 -5.47 21.51
C VAL A 106 10.60 -4.58 20.26
N MET A 107 11.25 -4.99 19.18
CA MET A 107 11.20 -4.24 17.91
C MET A 107 9.77 -4.12 17.36
N ILE A 108 8.96 -5.16 17.46
CA ILE A 108 7.52 -5.14 17.08
C ILE A 108 6.74 -4.11 17.92
N CYS A 109 7.11 -3.88 19.15
CA CYS A 109 6.43 -2.94 20.05
C CYS A 109 6.83 -1.47 19.83
N ILE A 110 7.85 -1.17 19.06
CA ILE A 110 8.37 0.20 18.90
C ILE A 110 8.15 0.67 17.46
N PRO A 111 7.36 1.72 17.22
CA PRO A 111 7.04 2.24 15.87
C PRO A 111 8.26 2.57 15.03
N PHE A 112 9.33 3.06 15.65
CA PHE A 112 10.59 3.37 14.99
C PHE A 112 11.13 2.20 14.15
N PHE A 113 11.11 0.97 14.70
CA PHE A 113 11.60 -0.18 13.94
C PHE A 113 10.70 -0.55 12.78
N GLY A 114 9.37 -0.41 12.93
CA GLY A 114 8.43 -0.59 11.82
C GLY A 114 8.69 0.40 10.69
N GLN A 115 9.03 1.64 11.02
CA GLN A 115 9.36 2.66 10.02
C GLN A 115 10.75 2.45 9.42
N ALA A 116 11.78 2.20 10.24
CA ALA A 116 13.15 2.01 9.77
C ALA A 116 13.27 0.79 8.84
N MET A 117 12.63 -0.33 9.20
CA MET A 117 12.60 -1.55 8.37
C MET A 117 11.72 -1.43 7.11
N ASN A 118 10.91 -0.37 7.03
CA ASN A 118 10.14 0.00 5.84
C ASN A 118 10.74 1.20 5.09
N GLY A 119 12.06 1.40 5.20
CA GLY A 119 12.78 2.46 4.52
C GLY A 119 12.34 3.87 4.93
N PHE A 120 11.96 4.08 6.18
CA PHE A 120 11.48 5.35 6.76
C PHE A 120 10.23 5.95 6.08
N SER A 121 9.51 5.17 5.30
CA SER A 121 8.32 5.62 4.56
C SER A 121 7.11 5.82 5.50
N TYR A 122 6.62 4.75 6.13
CA TYR A 122 5.52 4.78 7.10
C TYR A 122 5.65 3.62 8.08
N MET A 123 4.97 3.69 9.22
CA MET A 123 4.99 2.63 10.24
C MET A 123 4.39 1.34 9.69
N CYS A 124 5.22 0.30 9.51
CA CYS A 124 4.83 -0.96 8.90
C CYS A 124 5.75 -2.10 9.34
N ASN A 125 5.18 -3.13 9.95
CA ASN A 125 5.94 -4.29 10.42
C ASN A 125 6.07 -5.41 9.37
N ARG A 126 6.19 -5.08 8.08
CA ARG A 126 6.37 -6.08 7.01
C ARG A 126 7.56 -7.01 7.23
N TRP A 127 8.59 -6.57 7.96
CA TRP A 127 9.74 -7.37 8.33
C TRP A 127 9.41 -8.56 9.25
N ILE A 128 8.15 -8.68 9.71
CA ILE A 128 7.66 -9.78 10.57
C ILE A 128 7.94 -11.16 10.00
N TYR A 129 8.16 -11.33 8.69
CA TYR A 129 8.58 -12.59 8.08
C TYR A 129 9.90 -13.12 8.68
N SER A 130 10.81 -12.22 9.09
CA SER A 130 12.05 -12.60 9.76
C SER A 130 11.79 -13.17 11.16
N PHE A 131 10.80 -12.57 11.87
CA PHE A 131 10.33 -13.12 13.15
C PHE A 131 9.62 -14.46 12.96
N ALA A 132 8.86 -14.62 11.89
CA ALA A 132 8.23 -15.91 11.55
C ALA A 132 9.27 -17.01 11.30
N LEU A 133 10.35 -16.69 10.57
CA LEU A 133 11.46 -17.62 10.37
C LEU A 133 12.14 -18.01 11.68
N LEU A 134 12.36 -17.04 12.58
CA LEU A 134 12.89 -17.30 13.93
C LEU A 134 11.95 -18.22 14.72
N CYS A 135 10.65 -17.98 14.69
CA CYS A 135 9.65 -18.81 15.36
C CYS A 135 9.63 -20.24 14.81
N ALA A 136 9.71 -20.40 13.48
CA ALA A 136 9.82 -21.72 12.84
C ALA A 136 11.11 -22.45 13.28
N TYR A 137 12.24 -21.74 13.33
CA TYR A 137 13.50 -22.30 13.80
C TYR A 137 13.43 -22.71 15.28
N ILE A 138 12.78 -21.92 16.13
CA ILE A 138 12.52 -22.28 17.55
C ILE A 138 11.70 -23.58 17.61
N LEU A 139 10.67 -23.73 16.77
CA LEU A 139 9.87 -24.95 16.72
C LEU A 139 10.75 -26.17 16.40
N VAL A 140 11.59 -26.08 15.36
CA VAL A 140 12.51 -27.17 14.99
C VAL A 140 13.46 -27.50 16.14
N CYS A 141 14.06 -26.51 16.78
CA CYS A 141 14.97 -26.72 17.92
C CYS A 141 14.29 -27.36 19.14
N MET A 142 12.98 -27.12 19.30
CA MET A 142 12.21 -27.64 20.42
C MET A 142 11.52 -28.99 20.14
N MET A 143 11.50 -29.46 18.87
CA MET A 143 10.86 -30.71 18.49
C MET A 143 11.34 -31.92 19.34
N PRO A 144 12.66 -32.16 19.57
CA PRO A 144 13.09 -33.29 20.40
C PRO A 144 12.52 -33.22 21.81
N ARG A 145 12.34 -32.02 22.33
CA ARG A 145 11.82 -31.82 23.67
C ARG A 145 10.28 -31.93 23.73
N LEU A 146 9.59 -31.53 22.68
CA LEU A 146 8.15 -31.77 22.54
C LEU A 146 7.82 -33.27 22.52
N ILE A 147 8.71 -34.07 21.91
CA ILE A 147 8.56 -35.53 21.87
C ILE A 147 8.74 -36.16 23.27
N THR A 148 9.60 -35.60 24.11
CA THR A 148 10.00 -36.16 25.41
C THR A 148 9.49 -35.36 26.62
N LEU A 149 8.31 -34.73 26.51
CA LEU A 149 7.77 -33.85 27.55
C LEU A 149 7.61 -34.57 28.90
N GLU A 150 8.08 -33.91 29.97
CA GLU A 150 7.89 -34.33 31.36
C GLU A 150 6.53 -33.85 31.88
N ARG A 151 5.99 -34.55 32.92
CA ARG A 151 4.73 -34.11 33.56
C ARG A 151 4.76 -32.66 34.09
N LYS A 152 5.92 -32.20 34.57
CA LYS A 152 6.12 -30.82 35.06
C LYS A 152 6.05 -29.81 33.92
N GLU A 153 6.52 -30.18 32.72
CA GLU A 153 6.47 -29.31 31.53
C GLU A 153 5.05 -29.23 31.01
N ILE A 154 4.34 -30.37 30.95
CA ILE A 154 2.94 -30.42 30.51
C ILE A 154 2.07 -29.54 31.41
N ARG A 155 2.24 -29.62 32.75
CA ARG A 155 1.51 -28.74 33.67
C ARG A 155 1.83 -27.26 33.44
N PHE A 156 3.11 -26.93 33.26
CA PHE A 156 3.54 -25.56 33.01
C PHE A 156 2.91 -25.01 31.72
N ILE A 157 2.97 -25.77 30.61
CA ILE A 157 2.40 -25.38 29.35
C ILE A 157 0.88 -25.23 29.47
N GLY A 158 0.21 -26.18 30.13
CA GLY A 158 -1.24 -26.11 30.34
C GLY A 158 -1.65 -24.83 31.08
N ILE A 159 -0.98 -24.50 32.17
CA ILE A 159 -1.22 -23.26 32.93
C ILE A 159 -0.94 -22.04 32.05
N ALA A 160 0.19 -22.01 31.33
CA ALA A 160 0.55 -20.89 30.46
C ALA A 160 -0.44 -20.69 29.33
N LEU A 161 -0.95 -21.76 28.72
CA LEU A 161 -2.00 -21.69 27.69
C LEU A 161 -3.32 -21.15 28.27
N THR A 162 -3.69 -21.59 29.47
CA THR A 162 -4.91 -21.08 30.11
C THR A 162 -4.80 -19.58 30.37
N ILE A 163 -3.68 -19.13 30.96
CA ILE A 163 -3.43 -17.69 31.18
C ILE A 163 -3.45 -16.93 29.85
N TYR A 164 -2.75 -17.44 28.84
CA TYR A 164 -2.71 -16.83 27.52
C TYR A 164 -4.12 -16.70 26.91
N PHE A 165 -4.92 -17.74 26.98
CA PHE A 165 -6.29 -17.74 26.49
C PHE A 165 -7.16 -16.71 27.22
N VAL A 166 -7.10 -16.68 28.59
CA VAL A 166 -7.84 -15.69 29.38
C VAL A 166 -7.45 -14.26 28.97
N VAL A 167 -6.16 -13.98 28.88
CA VAL A 167 -5.67 -12.65 28.44
C VAL A 167 -6.19 -12.29 27.05
N CYS A 168 -6.14 -13.23 26.12
CA CYS A 168 -6.63 -12.99 24.76
C CYS A 168 -8.15 -12.80 24.70
N MET A 169 -8.93 -13.50 25.53
CA MET A 169 -10.39 -13.35 25.57
C MET A 169 -10.85 -12.01 26.15
N CYS A 170 -10.00 -11.31 26.90
CA CYS A 170 -10.29 -9.96 27.38
C CYS A 170 -10.27 -8.91 26.26
N VAL A 171 -9.80 -9.27 25.05
CA VAL A 171 -9.67 -8.36 23.92
C VAL A 171 -10.51 -8.87 22.76
N LYS A 172 -11.27 -7.97 22.12
CA LYS A 172 -12.08 -8.31 20.94
C LYS A 172 -11.20 -8.41 19.70
N TYR A 173 -11.15 -9.59 19.09
CA TYR A 173 -10.53 -9.83 17.77
C TYR A 173 -11.63 -10.00 16.72
N SER A 174 -11.28 -9.73 15.46
CA SER A 174 -12.20 -9.96 14.35
C SER A 174 -12.58 -11.44 14.15
N ARG A 175 -11.75 -12.36 14.68
CA ARG A 175 -11.86 -13.82 14.49
C ARG A 175 -11.64 -14.62 15.77
N ASN A 176 -12.45 -14.37 16.78
CA ASN A 176 -12.37 -15.10 18.06
C ASN A 176 -12.50 -16.63 17.91
N GLY A 177 -13.25 -17.10 16.90
CA GLY A 177 -13.38 -18.53 16.61
C GLY A 177 -12.04 -19.22 16.31
N LYS A 178 -11.10 -18.53 15.65
CA LYS A 178 -9.76 -19.07 15.44
C LYS A 178 -8.99 -19.27 16.75
N LEU A 179 -9.09 -18.32 17.67
CA LEU A 179 -8.45 -18.44 18.97
C LEU A 179 -8.96 -19.65 19.73
N ILE A 180 -10.28 -19.85 19.75
CA ILE A 180 -10.92 -21.01 20.41
C ILE A 180 -10.43 -22.32 19.76
N SER A 181 -10.48 -22.41 18.43
CA SER A 181 -10.01 -23.59 17.69
C SER A 181 -8.54 -23.89 17.94
N ALA A 182 -7.68 -22.85 17.96
CA ALA A 182 -6.27 -22.99 18.21
C ALA A 182 -5.99 -23.50 19.63
N VAL A 183 -6.69 -22.97 20.64
CA VAL A 183 -6.54 -23.44 22.01
C VAL A 183 -7.03 -24.89 22.15
N THR A 184 -8.15 -25.25 21.51
CA THR A 184 -8.65 -26.63 21.47
C THR A 184 -7.61 -27.57 20.87
N ILE A 185 -7.02 -27.23 19.75
CA ILE A 185 -5.92 -28.00 19.12
C ILE A 185 -4.73 -28.12 20.10
N GLY A 186 -4.36 -27.02 20.76
CA GLY A 186 -3.29 -27.00 21.75
C GLY A 186 -3.55 -27.98 22.93
N VAL A 187 -4.77 -28.00 23.44
CA VAL A 187 -5.20 -28.93 24.51
C VAL A 187 -5.16 -30.38 24.03
N ILE A 188 -5.69 -30.66 22.83
CA ILE A 188 -5.66 -32.02 22.25
C ILE A 188 -4.22 -32.49 22.05
N LEU A 189 -3.34 -31.62 21.55
CA LEU A 189 -1.91 -31.92 21.43
C LEU A 189 -1.27 -32.23 22.78
N LEU A 190 -1.57 -31.46 23.84
CA LEU A 190 -1.04 -31.71 25.17
C LEU A 190 -1.54 -33.04 25.77
N ILE A 191 -2.81 -33.38 25.53
CA ILE A 191 -3.37 -34.66 25.95
C ILE A 191 -2.64 -35.81 25.23
N GLY A 192 -2.51 -35.71 23.89
CA GLY A 192 -1.79 -36.68 23.07
C GLY A 192 -0.33 -36.88 23.53
N LEU A 193 0.38 -35.77 23.82
CA LEU A 193 1.74 -35.77 24.33
C LEU A 193 1.86 -36.36 25.77
N SER A 194 0.76 -36.45 26.51
CA SER A 194 0.71 -36.99 27.84
C SER A 194 0.64 -38.55 27.88
N ILE A 195 0.32 -39.17 26.75
CA ILE A 195 0.20 -40.63 26.64
C ILE A 195 1.60 -41.25 26.69
N LYS A 196 1.85 -42.05 27.73
CA LYS A 196 3.18 -42.60 28.03
C LYS A 196 3.44 -44.02 27.48
N ASN A 197 2.39 -44.76 27.19
CA ASN A 197 2.47 -46.18 26.82
C ASN A 197 2.78 -46.42 25.31
N VAL A 198 3.53 -45.52 24.72
CA VAL A 198 3.88 -45.58 23.29
C VAL A 198 5.42 -45.65 23.19
N ASN A 199 5.93 -46.50 22.33
CA ASN A 199 7.38 -46.60 22.11
C ASN A 199 7.90 -45.26 21.51
N GLU A 200 9.20 -45.01 21.65
CA GLU A 200 9.84 -43.76 21.26
C GLU A 200 9.63 -43.41 19.78
N TYR A 201 9.75 -44.40 18.91
CA TYR A 201 9.53 -44.21 17.45
C TYR A 201 8.11 -43.77 17.12
N ASN A 202 7.11 -44.49 17.64
CA ASN A 202 5.70 -44.13 17.40
C ASN A 202 5.35 -42.76 17.99
N ARG A 203 5.92 -42.40 19.14
CA ARG A 203 5.75 -41.07 19.74
C ARG A 203 6.36 -39.99 18.86
N CYS A 204 7.56 -40.18 18.35
CA CYS A 204 8.21 -39.26 17.42
C CYS A 204 7.31 -39.04 16.17
N MET A 205 6.84 -40.13 15.57
CA MET A 205 5.96 -40.08 14.43
C MET A 205 4.64 -39.36 14.74
N MET A 206 3.98 -39.70 15.85
CA MET A 206 2.72 -39.06 16.26
C MET A 206 2.88 -37.55 16.49
N VAL A 207 3.92 -37.13 17.17
CA VAL A 207 4.17 -35.69 17.44
C VAL A 207 4.47 -34.95 16.15
N THR A 208 5.30 -35.54 15.29
CA THR A 208 5.64 -34.93 14.00
C THR A 208 4.41 -34.77 13.12
N VAL A 209 3.61 -35.82 12.98
CA VAL A 209 2.36 -35.77 12.21
C VAL A 209 1.38 -34.76 12.83
N ALA A 210 1.23 -34.72 14.14
CA ALA A 210 0.35 -33.77 14.81
C ALA A 210 0.78 -32.31 14.59
N VAL A 211 2.08 -32.03 14.63
CA VAL A 211 2.63 -30.69 14.33
C VAL A 211 2.38 -30.33 12.86
N MET A 212 2.61 -31.27 11.94
CA MET A 212 2.35 -31.06 10.51
C MET A 212 0.86 -30.80 10.23
N LEU A 213 -0.04 -31.59 10.83
CA LEU A 213 -1.47 -31.40 10.69
C LEU A 213 -1.94 -30.06 11.29
N ALA A 214 -1.40 -29.65 12.45
CA ALA A 214 -1.70 -28.34 13.01
C ALA A 214 -1.20 -27.18 12.14
N ALA A 215 -0.03 -27.32 11.54
CA ALA A 215 0.50 -26.33 10.59
C ALA A 215 -0.34 -26.25 9.31
N LEU A 216 -0.72 -27.41 8.76
CA LEU A 216 -1.59 -27.52 7.59
C LEU A 216 -2.97 -26.93 7.86
N ALA A 217 -3.60 -27.28 8.99
CA ALA A 217 -4.89 -26.74 9.39
C ALA A 217 -4.83 -25.19 9.55
N ASN A 218 -3.73 -24.67 10.11
CA ASN A 218 -3.51 -23.22 10.21
C ASN A 218 -3.35 -22.58 8.83
N GLY A 219 -2.63 -23.22 7.92
CA GLY A 219 -2.47 -22.76 6.53
C GLY A 219 -3.79 -22.76 5.75
N ILE A 220 -4.57 -23.82 5.87
CA ILE A 220 -5.91 -23.91 5.25
C ILE A 220 -6.83 -22.84 5.84
N TRP A 221 -6.85 -22.69 7.16
CA TRP A 221 -7.65 -21.65 7.81
C TRP A 221 -7.32 -20.25 7.29
N LYS A 222 -6.02 -19.95 7.17
CA LYS A 222 -5.54 -18.64 6.74
C LYS A 222 -5.89 -18.35 5.28
N ASN A 223 -5.76 -19.33 4.40
CA ASN A 223 -5.86 -19.13 2.96
C ASN A 223 -7.23 -19.51 2.37
N ALA A 224 -8.08 -20.22 3.11
CA ALA A 224 -9.43 -20.61 2.71
C ALA A 224 -10.51 -19.69 3.32
N SER A 225 -11.77 -20.09 3.18
CA SER A 225 -12.97 -19.30 3.52
C SER A 225 -13.05 -18.79 4.97
N PHE A 226 -12.33 -19.40 5.89
CA PHE A 226 -12.33 -19.04 7.31
C PHE A 226 -11.31 -17.94 7.68
N GLY A 227 -10.27 -17.77 6.86
CA GLY A 227 -9.20 -16.81 7.06
C GLY A 227 -9.33 -15.57 6.17
N GLU A 228 -8.22 -15.07 5.63
CA GLU A 228 -8.18 -13.94 4.68
C GLU A 228 -8.81 -14.30 3.32
N ASN A 229 -9.09 -15.58 3.13
CA ASN A 229 -9.70 -16.11 1.90
C ASN A 229 -8.89 -15.77 0.64
N TYR A 230 -7.57 -15.86 0.72
CA TYR A 230 -6.72 -15.61 -0.44
C TYR A 230 -7.03 -16.52 -1.63
N ALA A 231 -7.53 -17.74 -1.35
CA ALA A 231 -7.94 -18.66 -2.42
C ALA A 231 -9.11 -18.10 -3.23
N ALA A 232 -10.03 -17.36 -2.61
CA ALA A 232 -11.15 -16.73 -3.31
C ALA A 232 -10.74 -15.45 -4.06
N GLN A 233 -9.55 -14.90 -3.77
CA GLN A 233 -8.98 -13.78 -4.52
C GLN A 233 -8.23 -14.25 -5.76
N CYS A 234 -7.94 -15.55 -5.88
CA CYS A 234 -7.35 -16.12 -7.07
C CYS A 234 -8.43 -16.31 -8.13
N ILE A 235 -8.19 -15.76 -9.31
CA ILE A 235 -9.05 -15.97 -10.49
C ILE A 235 -8.41 -17.03 -11.40
N SER A 236 -9.23 -17.70 -12.20
CA SER A 236 -8.74 -18.64 -13.21
C SER A 236 -7.95 -17.90 -14.30
N VAL A 237 -7.02 -18.58 -14.97
CA VAL A 237 -6.27 -17.99 -16.10
C VAL A 237 -7.25 -17.49 -17.18
N LYS A 238 -8.32 -18.24 -17.45
CA LYS A 238 -9.35 -17.85 -18.40
C LYS A 238 -10.02 -16.54 -17.98
N MET A 239 -10.43 -16.44 -16.72
CA MET A 239 -11.08 -15.24 -16.17
C MET A 239 -10.12 -14.04 -16.17
N ALA A 240 -8.83 -14.24 -15.85
CA ALA A 240 -7.82 -13.19 -15.95
C ALA A 240 -7.61 -12.74 -17.40
N GLN A 241 -7.68 -13.64 -18.37
CA GLN A 241 -7.60 -13.30 -19.78
C GLN A 241 -8.84 -12.54 -20.25
N GLU A 242 -10.01 -12.93 -19.82
CA GLU A 242 -11.26 -12.23 -20.13
C GLU A 242 -11.27 -10.83 -19.50
N ASP A 243 -10.85 -10.68 -18.24
CA ASP A 243 -10.79 -9.39 -17.55
C ASP A 243 -9.70 -8.45 -18.12
N VAL A 244 -8.56 -8.99 -18.55
CA VAL A 244 -7.41 -8.19 -19.02
C VAL A 244 -7.44 -7.96 -20.53
N PHE A 245 -7.93 -8.92 -21.30
CA PHE A 245 -7.93 -8.89 -22.77
C PHE A 245 -9.34 -8.87 -23.38
N GLY A 246 -10.39 -8.85 -22.55
CA GLY A 246 -11.76 -8.99 -22.97
C GLY A 246 -12.34 -7.75 -23.65
N SER A 247 -13.40 -7.25 -23.07
CA SER A 247 -14.26 -6.23 -23.66
C SER A 247 -13.57 -4.89 -23.92
N GLU A 248 -12.61 -4.49 -23.08
CA GLU A 248 -11.85 -3.23 -23.29
C GLU A 248 -10.95 -3.31 -24.53
N LYS A 249 -10.27 -4.43 -24.73
CA LYS A 249 -9.38 -4.63 -25.86
C LYS A 249 -10.15 -4.70 -27.18
N GLU A 250 -11.33 -5.30 -27.18
CA GLU A 250 -12.19 -5.36 -28.34
C GLU A 250 -12.65 -3.97 -28.78
N LEU A 251 -12.96 -3.10 -27.83
CA LEU A 251 -13.33 -1.72 -28.07
C LEU A 251 -12.15 -0.92 -28.65
N ILE A 252 -10.97 -1.09 -28.08
CA ILE A 252 -9.76 -0.36 -28.46
C ILE A 252 -9.15 -0.88 -29.78
N SER A 253 -9.26 -2.17 -30.05
CA SER A 253 -8.66 -2.77 -31.25
C SER A 253 -9.34 -2.35 -32.56
N LYS A 254 -10.57 -1.86 -32.50
CA LYS A 254 -11.30 -1.36 -33.67
C LYS A 254 -10.70 -0.09 -34.24
N ASP A 255 -10.00 0.71 -33.41
CA ASP A 255 -9.45 2.02 -33.79
C ASP A 255 -7.92 1.99 -33.94
N ALA A 256 -7.29 0.82 -33.79
CA ALA A 256 -5.83 0.68 -33.80
C ALA A 256 -5.18 0.78 -35.21
N GLU A 257 -5.92 1.11 -36.24
CA GLU A 257 -5.38 1.36 -37.59
C GLU A 257 -4.71 2.75 -37.75
N ASP A 258 -4.84 3.61 -36.72
CA ASP A 258 -4.20 4.93 -36.73
C ASP A 258 -2.70 4.80 -36.42
N THR A 259 -1.84 5.24 -37.31
CA THR A 259 -0.38 5.19 -37.18
C THR A 259 0.17 6.20 -36.17
N ASP A 260 -0.67 7.08 -35.64
CA ASP A 260 -0.30 8.11 -34.69
C ASP A 260 -0.16 7.57 -33.26
N PHE A 261 0.73 8.20 -32.50
CA PHE A 261 0.88 7.86 -31.09
C PHE A 261 -0.31 8.35 -30.26
N ILE A 262 -1.20 7.41 -29.91
CA ILE A 262 -2.43 7.65 -29.19
C ILE A 262 -2.31 7.12 -27.76
N ARG A 263 -2.87 7.83 -26.79
CA ARG A 263 -3.04 7.38 -25.42
C ARG A 263 -4.49 7.28 -25.05
N TYR A 264 -4.75 6.30 -24.17
CA TYR A 264 -6.04 6.03 -23.58
C TYR A 264 -6.02 6.38 -22.09
N SER A 265 -7.12 6.87 -21.57
CA SER A 265 -7.32 7.17 -20.15
C SER A 265 -8.69 6.67 -19.69
N GLY A 266 -9.02 6.83 -18.42
CA GLY A 266 -10.35 6.63 -17.88
C GLY A 266 -10.44 5.57 -16.79
N SER A 267 -11.61 5.54 -16.17
CA SER A 267 -11.91 4.65 -15.04
C SER A 267 -12.11 3.19 -15.44
N GLY A 268 -12.31 2.92 -16.73
CA GLY A 268 -12.38 1.57 -17.28
C GLY A 268 -11.03 0.88 -17.40
N LEU A 269 -9.93 1.65 -17.39
CA LEU A 269 -8.59 1.09 -17.54
C LEU A 269 -7.94 0.84 -16.18
N SER A 270 -7.60 -0.40 -15.89
CA SER A 270 -6.85 -0.75 -14.70
C SER A 270 -5.42 -0.24 -14.75
N TYR A 271 -4.84 0.06 -13.58
CA TYR A 271 -3.44 0.48 -13.51
C TYR A 271 -2.50 -0.62 -13.99
N ASN A 272 -1.46 -0.22 -14.73
CA ASN A 272 -0.45 -1.11 -15.34
C ASN A 272 -0.98 -2.06 -16.42
N MET A 273 -2.20 -1.91 -16.87
CA MET A 273 -2.78 -2.73 -17.94
C MET A 273 -2.00 -2.63 -19.25
N ASN A 274 -1.43 -1.46 -19.51
CA ASN A 274 -0.56 -1.22 -20.65
C ASN A 274 0.66 -2.15 -20.72
N CYS A 275 1.18 -2.60 -19.58
CA CYS A 275 2.31 -3.55 -19.53
C CYS A 275 1.94 -4.94 -20.06
N ILE A 276 0.66 -5.28 -20.11
CA ILE A 276 0.15 -6.58 -20.55
C ILE A 276 -0.50 -6.47 -21.92
N THR A 277 -1.31 -5.44 -22.14
CA THR A 277 -2.11 -5.28 -23.36
C THR A 277 -1.37 -4.59 -24.49
N GLY A 278 -0.30 -3.83 -24.20
CA GLY A 278 0.39 -2.96 -25.13
C GLY A 278 -0.36 -1.65 -25.44
N ILE A 279 -1.50 -1.40 -24.78
CA ILE A 279 -2.28 -0.16 -24.93
C ILE A 279 -1.51 0.99 -24.27
N SER A 280 -1.26 2.06 -25.00
CA SER A 280 -0.62 3.26 -24.45
C SER A 280 -1.56 3.96 -23.46
N SER A 281 -1.19 3.98 -22.17
CA SER A 281 -1.94 4.65 -21.12
C SER A 281 -1.01 5.32 -20.13
N SER A 282 -1.47 6.41 -19.53
CA SER A 282 -0.80 7.08 -18.41
C SER A 282 -1.19 6.48 -17.04
N ASN A 283 -2.13 5.54 -17.01
CA ASN A 283 -2.64 4.91 -15.77
C ASN A 283 -1.64 3.88 -15.24
N LEU A 284 -0.65 4.34 -14.47
CA LEU A 284 0.40 3.50 -13.90
C LEU A 284 0.36 3.55 -12.37
N TYR A 285 0.67 2.40 -11.77
CA TYR A 285 0.97 2.29 -10.36
C TYR A 285 2.44 1.92 -10.18
N TRP A 286 3.20 2.77 -9.53
CA TRP A 286 4.63 2.58 -9.28
C TRP A 286 4.95 2.71 -7.80
N THR A 287 5.84 1.86 -7.32
CA THR A 287 6.36 1.99 -5.95
C THR A 287 7.29 3.20 -5.82
N LEU A 288 8.04 3.51 -6.89
CA LEU A 288 8.92 4.66 -6.98
C LEU A 288 8.45 5.51 -8.18
N THR A 289 7.73 6.57 -7.92
CA THR A 289 7.25 7.51 -8.93
C THR A 289 8.25 8.66 -9.08
N ASN A 290 8.39 9.17 -10.29
CA ASN A 290 9.19 10.37 -10.52
C ASN A 290 8.63 11.52 -9.64
N PRO A 291 9.46 12.16 -8.79
CA PRO A 291 9.01 13.20 -7.86
C PRO A 291 8.39 14.41 -8.57
N TYR A 292 8.83 14.72 -9.78
CA TYR A 292 8.26 15.81 -10.57
C TYR A 292 6.82 15.50 -11.03
N VAL A 293 6.52 14.26 -11.39
CA VAL A 293 5.15 13.82 -11.72
C VAL A 293 4.24 13.95 -10.50
N SER A 294 4.70 13.50 -9.34
CA SER A 294 3.94 13.62 -8.09
C SER A 294 3.70 15.08 -7.71
N LYS A 295 4.76 15.92 -7.79
CA LYS A 295 4.65 17.36 -7.51
C LYS A 295 3.66 18.04 -8.46
N PHE A 296 3.77 17.78 -9.75
CA PHE A 296 2.89 18.33 -10.78
C PHE A 296 1.42 17.99 -10.51
N ARG A 297 1.13 16.73 -10.18
CA ARG A 297 -0.24 16.31 -9.84
C ARG A 297 -0.76 17.03 -8.60
N TYR A 298 0.09 17.22 -7.62
CA TYR A 298 -0.24 17.97 -6.40
C TYR A 298 -0.51 19.45 -6.70
N ASP A 299 0.38 20.08 -7.47
CA ASP A 299 0.28 21.48 -7.84
C ASP A 299 -0.99 21.79 -8.66
N CYS A 300 -1.45 20.82 -9.45
CA CYS A 300 -2.65 20.93 -10.29
C CYS A 300 -3.90 20.31 -9.64
N ALA A 301 -3.84 19.86 -8.39
CA ALA A 301 -4.94 19.21 -7.66
C ALA A 301 -5.55 18.01 -8.39
N ILE A 302 -4.72 17.22 -9.10
CA ILE A 302 -5.17 16.05 -9.86
C ILE A 302 -5.32 14.87 -8.90
N ARG A 303 -6.53 14.33 -8.79
CA ARG A 303 -6.86 13.16 -7.97
C ARG A 303 -6.30 13.24 -6.53
N LEU A 304 -6.58 14.34 -5.85
CA LEU A 304 -6.24 14.50 -4.43
C LEU A 304 -7.04 13.56 -3.50
N ASP A 305 -8.11 12.96 -4.03
CA ASP A 305 -8.89 11.91 -3.38
C ASP A 305 -8.11 10.61 -3.17
N THR A 306 -7.06 10.38 -3.94
CA THR A 306 -6.20 9.22 -3.72
C THR A 306 -5.21 9.51 -2.60
N LEU A 307 -5.25 8.70 -1.55
CA LEU A 307 -4.33 8.77 -0.40
C LEU A 307 -2.83 8.65 -0.79
N LEU A 308 -2.54 8.28 -2.04
CA LEU A 308 -1.20 7.97 -2.51
C LEU A 308 -0.91 8.59 -3.90
N PRO A 309 -0.98 9.93 -4.06
CA PRO A 309 -0.74 10.58 -5.35
C PRO A 309 0.67 10.31 -5.90
N HIS A 310 1.61 9.93 -5.04
CA HIS A 310 2.98 9.57 -5.39
C HIS A 310 3.14 8.15 -5.96
N LYS A 311 2.08 7.34 -5.99
CA LYS A 311 2.12 5.97 -6.53
C LYS A 311 1.36 5.82 -7.83
N TYR A 312 0.40 6.68 -8.09
CA TYR A 312 -0.46 6.62 -9.26
C TYR A 312 -0.13 7.77 -10.19
N THR A 313 0.02 7.50 -11.48
CA THR A 313 0.41 8.51 -12.47
C THR A 313 -0.73 8.93 -13.40
N GLY A 314 -1.85 8.24 -13.40
CA GLY A 314 -3.01 8.60 -14.21
C GLY A 314 -3.48 10.03 -13.97
N TYR A 315 -3.94 10.69 -15.02
CA TYR A 315 -4.59 12.00 -14.91
C TYR A 315 -6.05 11.83 -14.53
N ASP A 316 -6.59 12.86 -13.87
CA ASP A 316 -8.02 12.91 -13.62
C ASP A 316 -8.75 13.17 -14.94
N ASP A 317 -9.80 12.40 -15.21
CA ASP A 317 -10.60 12.49 -16.41
C ASP A 317 -11.33 13.83 -16.56
N ARG A 318 -11.30 14.67 -15.53
CA ARG A 318 -11.95 15.98 -15.44
C ARG A 318 -11.01 17.16 -15.61
N SER A 319 -9.75 16.87 -15.87
CA SER A 319 -8.72 17.91 -15.95
C SER A 319 -8.51 18.36 -17.38
N SER A 320 -8.40 19.67 -17.60
CA SER A 320 -7.94 20.25 -18.87
C SER A 320 -6.54 19.78 -19.27
N LEU A 321 -5.78 19.19 -18.35
CA LEU A 321 -4.47 18.62 -18.59
C LEU A 321 -4.49 17.34 -19.43
N ILE A 322 -5.63 16.64 -19.52
CA ILE A 322 -5.81 15.54 -20.46
C ILE A 322 -5.56 16.03 -21.89
N THR A 323 -6.05 17.22 -22.20
CA THR A 323 -5.83 17.88 -23.51
C THR A 323 -4.35 18.20 -23.73
N LEU A 324 -3.67 18.79 -22.74
CA LEU A 324 -2.29 19.26 -22.86
C LEU A 324 -1.25 18.14 -22.94
N SER A 325 -1.48 17.07 -22.22
CA SER A 325 -0.45 16.04 -22.07
C SER A 325 -0.44 15.02 -23.21
N SER A 326 -1.24 15.20 -24.26
CA SER A 326 -1.57 14.08 -25.16
C SER A 326 -1.93 12.80 -24.38
N ALA A 327 -2.35 12.99 -23.13
CA ALA A 327 -2.50 11.91 -22.19
C ALA A 327 -3.68 11.03 -22.54
N SER A 328 -4.62 11.58 -23.35
CA SER A 328 -5.79 10.83 -23.73
C SER A 328 -6.49 11.44 -24.93
N LYS A 329 -6.38 10.81 -26.07
CA LYS A 329 -7.30 11.02 -27.18
C LYS A 329 -8.63 10.32 -26.88
N TYR A 330 -8.55 9.13 -26.30
CA TYR A 330 -9.73 8.34 -25.95
C TYR A 330 -9.85 8.13 -24.44
N LEU A 331 -11.08 8.27 -23.97
CA LEU A 331 -11.48 7.96 -22.59
C LEU A 331 -12.33 6.71 -22.60
N VAL A 332 -11.90 5.68 -21.88
CA VAL A 332 -12.68 4.45 -21.67
C VAL A 332 -13.29 4.50 -20.27
N SER A 333 -14.60 4.45 -20.19
CA SER A 333 -15.36 4.48 -18.95
C SER A 333 -16.29 3.27 -18.86
N LYS A 334 -16.58 2.81 -17.65
CA LYS A 334 -17.65 1.84 -17.47
C LYS A 334 -19.00 2.47 -17.84
N THR A 335 -19.90 1.66 -18.37
CA THR A 335 -21.26 2.10 -18.71
C THR A 335 -21.90 2.86 -17.53
N GLY A 336 -22.43 4.06 -17.80
CA GLY A 336 -22.97 4.95 -16.78
C GLY A 336 -21.94 5.78 -16.01
N GLY A 337 -20.65 5.74 -16.37
CA GLY A 337 -19.61 6.59 -15.80
C GLY A 337 -19.75 8.05 -16.20
N LEU A 338 -19.10 8.94 -15.44
CA LEU A 338 -19.06 10.37 -15.74
C LEU A 338 -18.17 10.64 -16.96
N VAL A 339 -18.64 11.46 -17.86
CA VAL A 339 -17.91 11.91 -19.06
C VAL A 339 -17.40 13.33 -18.83
N PRO A 340 -16.10 13.60 -18.98
CA PRO A 340 -15.56 14.95 -18.92
C PRO A 340 -16.11 15.84 -20.03
N TYR A 341 -16.22 17.14 -19.76
CA TYR A 341 -16.60 18.11 -20.77
C TYR A 341 -15.58 18.10 -21.94
N GLY A 342 -16.10 18.15 -23.16
CA GLY A 342 -15.29 18.16 -24.39
C GLY A 342 -15.01 16.78 -24.99
N PHE A 343 -15.53 15.72 -24.38
CA PHE A 343 -15.48 14.37 -24.95
C PHE A 343 -16.78 14.04 -25.68
N ALA A 344 -16.67 13.49 -26.89
CA ALA A 344 -17.78 12.99 -27.69
C ALA A 344 -17.85 11.46 -27.63
N TYR A 345 -19.08 10.92 -27.73
CA TYR A 345 -19.27 9.47 -27.85
C TYR A 345 -18.59 8.94 -29.09
N GLU A 346 -17.87 7.83 -28.97
CA GLU A 346 -17.21 7.14 -30.08
C GLU A 346 -17.82 5.76 -30.33
N SER A 347 -17.72 4.88 -29.34
CA SER A 347 -18.20 3.51 -29.44
C SER A 347 -18.48 2.91 -28.07
N GLU A 348 -19.23 1.79 -28.04
CA GLU A 348 -19.49 1.07 -26.78
C GLU A 348 -19.60 -0.44 -27.01
N ASN A 349 -19.48 -1.18 -25.91
CA ASN A 349 -19.85 -2.57 -25.78
C ASN A 349 -20.68 -2.77 -24.47
N ASP A 350 -20.95 -4.00 -24.09
CA ASP A 350 -21.80 -4.29 -22.92
C ASP A 350 -21.30 -3.68 -21.61
N ASP A 351 -19.98 -3.56 -21.44
CA ASP A 351 -19.34 -3.16 -20.18
C ASP A 351 -18.76 -1.75 -20.21
N TYR A 352 -18.34 -1.24 -21.37
CA TYR A 352 -17.56 -0.02 -21.52
C TYR A 352 -18.07 0.87 -22.62
N VAL A 353 -17.88 2.18 -22.43
CA VAL A 353 -18.11 3.23 -23.42
C VAL A 353 -16.79 3.95 -23.68
N MET A 354 -16.47 4.16 -24.92
CA MET A 354 -15.32 4.95 -25.37
C MET A 354 -15.77 6.32 -25.89
N TYR A 355 -15.08 7.34 -25.46
CA TYR A 355 -15.31 8.72 -25.86
C TYR A 355 -14.04 9.29 -26.50
N ASN A 356 -14.20 10.09 -27.55
CA ASN A 356 -13.12 10.78 -28.23
C ASN A 356 -12.95 12.21 -27.70
N ASN A 357 -11.72 12.65 -27.55
CA ASN A 357 -11.35 14.03 -27.21
C ASN A 357 -10.85 14.75 -28.46
N ASP A 358 -11.71 15.53 -29.11
CA ASP A 358 -11.37 16.29 -30.31
C ASP A 358 -10.32 17.39 -30.06
N ASN A 359 -10.10 17.77 -28.81
CA ASN A 359 -9.12 18.77 -28.40
C ASN A 359 -7.78 18.16 -27.96
N ALA A 360 -7.58 16.84 -28.10
CA ALA A 360 -6.33 16.20 -27.73
C ALA A 360 -5.17 16.73 -28.57
N LEU A 361 -4.13 17.23 -27.92
CA LEU A 361 -2.92 17.68 -28.57
C LEU A 361 -2.03 16.50 -28.97
N PRO A 362 -1.24 16.62 -30.04
CA PRO A 362 -0.24 15.63 -30.39
C PRO A 362 0.84 15.52 -29.32
N LEU A 363 1.68 14.47 -29.38
CA LEU A 363 2.74 14.24 -28.40
C LEU A 363 3.73 15.41 -28.28
N GLY A 364 3.97 16.09 -29.39
CA GLY A 364 4.81 17.30 -29.45
C GLY A 364 4.01 18.48 -30.02
N PHE A 365 4.04 19.60 -29.31
CA PHE A 365 3.44 20.86 -29.71
C PHE A 365 4.28 22.03 -29.18
N THR A 366 4.05 23.23 -29.73
CA THR A 366 4.83 24.44 -29.43
C THR A 366 3.98 25.48 -28.73
N TYR A 367 4.64 26.38 -28.03
CA TYR A 367 4.04 27.56 -27.41
C TYR A 367 4.72 28.82 -27.91
N ASP A 368 3.92 29.85 -28.13
CA ASP A 368 4.41 31.20 -28.45
C ASP A 368 4.75 32.02 -27.21
N LYS A 369 4.25 31.63 -26.05
CA LYS A 369 4.41 32.33 -24.78
C LYS A 369 5.08 31.43 -23.73
N ALA A 370 5.83 32.07 -22.84
CA ALA A 370 6.47 31.44 -21.72
C ALA A 370 6.24 32.20 -20.43
N VAL A 371 5.93 31.50 -19.34
CA VAL A 371 5.79 32.05 -17.97
C VAL A 371 6.85 31.51 -17.03
N ASN A 372 7.21 32.30 -16.04
CA ASN A 372 8.17 31.87 -15.02
C ASN A 372 7.52 30.89 -14.05
N LYS A 373 8.25 29.82 -13.71
CA LYS A 373 7.80 28.81 -12.77
C LYS A 373 7.40 29.37 -11.41
N ASN A 374 8.14 30.34 -10.86
CA ASN A 374 7.84 30.92 -9.56
C ASN A 374 6.49 31.69 -9.57
N GLU A 375 6.19 32.37 -10.66
CA GLU A 375 4.89 33.04 -10.83
C GLU A 375 3.78 32.00 -10.97
N TRP A 376 4.01 30.94 -11.73
CA TRP A 376 3.05 29.86 -11.94
C TRP A 376 2.78 29.09 -10.62
N GLU A 377 3.80 28.83 -9.79
CA GLU A 377 3.63 28.16 -8.50
C GLU A 377 2.72 28.94 -7.55
N GLY A 378 2.68 30.27 -7.67
CA GLY A 378 1.78 31.14 -6.87
C GLY A 378 0.32 31.11 -7.27
N LEU A 379 -0.04 30.50 -8.41
CA LEU A 379 -1.44 30.42 -8.89
C LEU A 379 -2.24 29.35 -8.13
N SER A 380 -3.57 29.49 -8.18
CA SER A 380 -4.48 28.42 -7.76
C SER A 380 -4.31 27.18 -8.64
N ALA A 381 -4.73 26.00 -8.17
CA ALA A 381 -4.59 24.75 -8.95
C ALA A 381 -5.33 24.81 -10.30
N VAL A 382 -6.48 25.49 -10.34
CA VAL A 382 -7.25 25.68 -11.58
C VAL A 382 -6.54 26.65 -12.52
N ASP A 383 -6.03 27.75 -11.98
CA ASP A 383 -5.33 28.76 -12.79
C ASP A 383 -3.98 28.23 -13.31
N LYS A 384 -3.31 27.36 -12.54
CA LYS A 384 -2.14 26.63 -13.01
C LYS A 384 -2.43 25.81 -14.27
N GLN A 385 -3.56 25.11 -14.31
CA GLN A 385 -3.99 24.34 -15.46
C GLN A 385 -4.32 25.25 -16.65
N LYS A 386 -5.06 26.35 -16.40
CA LYS A 386 -5.40 27.34 -17.45
C LYS A 386 -4.16 28.04 -18.01
N ALA A 387 -3.18 28.36 -17.19
CA ALA A 387 -1.92 28.95 -17.62
C ALA A 387 -1.16 28.03 -18.58
N MET A 388 -1.12 26.74 -18.30
CA MET A 388 -0.44 25.74 -19.16
C MET A 388 -1.14 25.51 -20.50
N LEU A 389 -2.41 25.85 -20.66
CA LEU A 389 -3.08 25.86 -21.97
C LEU A 389 -2.63 27.04 -22.84
N GLN A 390 -2.01 28.07 -22.28
CA GLN A 390 -1.68 29.32 -22.96
C GLN A 390 -0.18 29.58 -23.09
N ALA A 391 0.63 29.03 -22.18
CA ALA A 391 2.06 29.28 -22.11
C ALA A 391 2.85 28.10 -21.54
N VAL A 392 4.07 27.91 -21.99
CA VAL A 392 4.98 26.94 -21.38
C VAL A 392 5.55 27.49 -20.07
N VAL A 393 5.64 26.64 -19.06
CA VAL A 393 6.24 26.99 -17.76
C VAL A 393 7.73 26.70 -17.80
N ILE A 394 8.57 27.73 -17.59
CA ILE A 394 10.03 27.63 -17.66
C ILE A 394 10.65 27.85 -16.29
N ASP A 395 11.47 26.90 -15.85
CA ASP A 395 12.35 27.04 -14.67
C ASP A 395 13.71 27.57 -15.13
N ARG A 396 14.03 28.81 -14.77
CA ARG A 396 15.31 29.46 -15.11
C ARG A 396 16.23 29.61 -13.90
N SER A 397 16.40 28.62 -13.13
CA SER A 397 17.50 28.58 -12.16
C SER A 397 18.88 28.37 -12.82
N GLY A 398 18.91 27.96 -14.10
CA GLY A 398 20.13 27.76 -14.89
C GLY A 398 20.38 28.87 -15.93
N LYS A 399 21.64 29.12 -16.25
CA LYS A 399 22.07 29.96 -17.36
C LYS A 399 21.82 29.23 -18.69
N ASP A 400 20.57 29.22 -19.17
CA ASP A 400 20.31 28.70 -20.51
C ASP A 400 20.55 29.82 -21.54
N THR A 401 21.52 29.60 -22.40
CA THR A 401 21.97 30.56 -23.46
C THR A 401 21.32 30.27 -24.81
N ARG A 402 20.30 29.45 -24.93
CA ARG A 402 19.64 29.12 -26.18
C ARG A 402 18.80 30.30 -26.68
N GLU A 403 19.00 30.69 -27.92
CA GLU A 403 18.48 31.91 -28.53
C GLU A 403 17.00 31.88 -28.90
N ALA A 404 16.36 30.73 -28.97
CA ALA A 404 14.96 30.59 -29.40
C ALA A 404 14.03 30.25 -28.24
N LEU A 405 13.69 31.21 -27.40
CA LEU A 405 12.68 31.07 -26.38
C LEU A 405 11.41 31.82 -26.75
N PRO A 406 10.22 31.27 -26.39
CA PRO A 406 8.95 31.99 -26.55
C PRO A 406 8.95 33.33 -25.82
N ASP A 407 8.09 34.24 -26.25
CA ASP A 407 7.92 35.55 -25.61
C ASP A 407 7.56 35.39 -24.13
N ARG A 408 8.31 36.07 -23.26
CA ARG A 408 8.03 36.07 -21.85
C ARG A 408 6.85 36.95 -21.52
N VAL A 409 5.87 36.35 -20.87
CA VAL A 409 4.70 37.04 -20.36
C VAL A 409 4.57 36.82 -18.86
N SER A 410 3.98 37.75 -18.14
CA SER A 410 3.58 37.51 -16.75
C SER A 410 2.34 36.62 -16.72
N VAL A 411 2.22 35.81 -15.66
CA VAL A 411 0.98 35.05 -15.44
C VAL A 411 -0.27 35.94 -15.38
N LYS A 412 -0.11 37.22 -15.04
CA LYS A 412 -1.20 38.22 -15.01
C LYS A 412 -1.72 38.59 -16.40
N ASP A 413 -0.94 38.36 -17.43
CA ASP A 413 -1.30 38.67 -18.83
C ASP A 413 -2.03 37.50 -19.51
N LEU A 414 -2.24 36.41 -18.78
CA LEU A 414 -3.01 35.25 -19.22
C LEU A 414 -4.48 35.37 -18.87
N SER A 415 -5.33 34.65 -19.60
CA SER A 415 -6.78 34.63 -19.34
C SER A 415 -7.18 33.58 -18.33
N TYR A 416 -7.92 33.96 -17.30
CA TYR A 416 -8.39 33.09 -16.23
C TYR A 416 -9.91 33.09 -16.07
N ASP A 417 -10.65 33.43 -17.12
CA ASP A 417 -12.10 33.49 -17.07
C ASP A 417 -12.69 32.19 -16.48
N SER A 418 -13.56 32.37 -15.50
CA SER A 418 -14.31 31.30 -14.87
C SER A 418 -15.80 31.50 -15.11
N GLN A 419 -16.50 30.45 -15.49
CA GLN A 419 -17.96 30.49 -15.61
C GLN A 419 -18.67 30.37 -14.27
N ILE A 420 -17.95 30.01 -13.19
CA ILE A 420 -18.48 30.01 -11.83
C ILE A 420 -18.18 31.34 -11.20
N LYS A 421 -19.23 32.17 -10.98
CA LYS A 421 -19.08 33.50 -10.42
C LYS A 421 -19.19 33.52 -8.91
N ASP A 422 -20.14 32.78 -8.36
CA ASP A 422 -20.41 32.72 -6.93
C ASP A 422 -20.78 31.30 -6.48
N TYR A 423 -20.39 30.95 -5.26
CA TYR A 423 -20.88 29.77 -4.59
C TYR A 423 -21.15 30.04 -3.11
N THR A 424 -22.13 29.35 -2.54
CA THR A 424 -22.38 29.32 -1.12
C THR A 424 -22.14 27.91 -0.58
N MET A 425 -21.54 27.85 0.60
CA MET A 425 -21.22 26.60 1.26
C MET A 425 -22.02 26.48 2.55
N ASN A 426 -22.76 25.39 2.70
CA ASN A 426 -23.58 25.12 3.87
C ASN A 426 -23.12 23.79 4.53
N TYR A 427 -22.87 23.87 5.84
CA TYR A 427 -22.54 22.69 6.67
C TYR A 427 -22.91 22.94 8.13
N ASP A 428 -23.12 21.88 8.89
CA ASP A 428 -23.29 22.00 10.34
C ASP A 428 -21.91 22.10 11.02
N ALA A 429 -21.61 23.24 11.64
CA ALA A 429 -20.34 23.48 12.32
C ALA A 429 -20.06 22.54 13.50
N LYS A 430 -21.07 21.82 14.01
CA LYS A 430 -20.91 20.78 15.03
C LYS A 430 -20.43 19.45 14.43
N GLU A 431 -20.69 19.21 13.18
CA GLU A 431 -20.39 17.97 12.47
C GLU A 431 -19.18 18.10 11.55
N VAL A 432 -18.89 19.30 11.08
CA VAL A 432 -17.78 19.61 10.16
C VAL A 432 -17.08 20.88 10.62
N GLN A 433 -15.78 20.83 10.79
CA GLN A 433 -14.94 22.00 11.01
C GLN A 433 -14.23 22.35 9.69
N CYS A 434 -14.37 23.59 9.27
CA CYS A 434 -13.68 24.11 8.09
C CYS A 434 -12.57 25.07 8.52
N THR A 435 -11.34 24.78 8.09
CA THR A 435 -10.16 25.62 8.33
C THR A 435 -9.33 25.63 7.06
N ASP A 436 -9.09 26.82 6.50
CA ASP A 436 -8.23 27.02 5.32
C ASP A 436 -8.54 26.06 4.15
N ASN A 437 -9.80 25.94 3.74
CA ASN A 437 -10.27 25.01 2.71
C ASN A 437 -10.11 23.52 3.04
N THR A 438 -9.89 23.20 4.29
CA THR A 438 -9.84 21.81 4.77
C THR A 438 -11.05 21.51 5.63
N PHE A 439 -11.72 20.38 5.36
CA PHE A 439 -12.86 19.91 6.13
C PHE A 439 -12.44 18.79 7.07
N ALA A 440 -12.57 19.01 8.37
CA ALA A 440 -12.45 17.97 9.39
C ALA A 440 -13.85 17.51 9.79
N VAL A 441 -14.20 16.29 9.43
CA VAL A 441 -15.48 15.68 9.76
C VAL A 441 -15.42 15.08 11.15
N THR A 442 -16.31 15.49 12.04
CA THR A 442 -16.39 15.03 13.44
C THR A 442 -17.44 13.96 13.65
N LYS A 443 -18.37 13.79 12.69
CA LYS A 443 -19.45 12.81 12.76
C LYS A 443 -19.67 12.12 11.42
N ALA A 444 -19.82 10.82 11.45
CA ALA A 444 -20.13 10.03 10.26
C ALA A 444 -21.47 10.46 9.63
N GLY A 445 -21.49 10.64 8.32
CA GLY A 445 -22.68 11.06 7.57
C GLY A 445 -22.91 12.58 7.52
N ALA A 446 -22.00 13.39 8.07
CA ALA A 446 -22.03 14.84 7.94
C ALA A 446 -21.96 15.27 6.46
N ARG A 447 -22.63 16.37 6.13
CA ARG A 447 -22.73 16.87 4.75
C ARG A 447 -22.18 18.29 4.65
N VAL A 448 -21.44 18.52 3.56
CA VAL A 448 -21.09 19.87 3.09
C VAL A 448 -21.78 20.06 1.75
N THR A 449 -22.59 21.12 1.62
CA THR A 449 -23.33 21.42 0.39
C THR A 449 -22.80 22.70 -0.23
N PHE A 450 -22.39 22.63 -1.48
CA PHE A 450 -22.00 23.77 -2.28
C PHE A 450 -23.16 24.13 -3.23
N ASN A 451 -23.62 25.37 -3.17
CA ASN A 451 -24.57 25.88 -4.14
C ASN A 451 -23.85 26.92 -5.01
N PHE A 452 -23.91 26.73 -6.31
CA PHE A 452 -23.29 27.64 -7.27
C PHE A 452 -24.22 27.91 -8.46
N THR A 453 -24.04 29.06 -9.09
CA THR A 453 -24.77 29.44 -10.31
C THR A 453 -23.80 29.45 -11.47
N GLY A 454 -24.09 28.64 -12.48
CA GLY A 454 -23.31 28.59 -13.72
C GLY A 454 -23.91 29.50 -14.79
N SER A 455 -23.11 30.08 -15.69
CA SER A 455 -23.53 30.99 -16.75
C SER A 455 -23.94 30.31 -18.06
N GLY A 456 -24.20 29.02 -18.10
CA GLY A 456 -24.59 28.30 -19.31
C GLY A 456 -24.81 26.81 -19.10
N ALA A 457 -25.18 26.10 -20.16
CA ALA A 457 -25.24 24.64 -20.19
C ALA A 457 -23.80 24.10 -20.16
N GLY A 458 -23.37 23.63 -19.00
CA GLY A 458 -22.07 23.01 -18.79
C GLY A 458 -22.22 21.71 -18.02
N ALA A 459 -21.28 20.81 -18.16
CA ALA A 459 -21.20 19.61 -17.33
C ALA A 459 -20.86 20.01 -15.90
N VAL A 460 -21.72 19.66 -14.95
CA VAL A 460 -21.44 19.79 -13.51
C VAL A 460 -20.83 18.46 -13.05
N SER A 461 -19.56 18.50 -12.66
CA SER A 461 -18.92 17.37 -12.00
C SER A 461 -18.90 17.60 -10.50
N TYR A 462 -19.45 16.67 -9.75
CA TYR A 462 -19.32 16.65 -8.29
C TYR A 462 -18.80 15.30 -7.83
N THR A 463 -17.93 15.33 -6.84
CA THR A 463 -17.45 14.13 -6.17
C THR A 463 -18.23 13.95 -4.87
N HIS A 464 -18.81 12.79 -4.67
CA HIS A 464 -19.24 12.37 -3.35
C HIS A 464 -18.03 11.97 -2.54
N LEU A 465 -17.63 12.78 -1.57
CA LEU A 465 -16.76 12.35 -0.49
C LEU A 465 -17.60 11.54 0.49
N THR A 466 -17.65 10.22 0.32
CA THR A 466 -18.01 9.33 1.41
C THR A 466 -16.75 9.14 2.26
N LEU A 467 -16.66 9.87 3.35
CA LEU A 467 -15.65 9.61 4.37
C LEU A 467 -16.06 8.37 5.15
N PRO A 468 -15.10 7.44 5.45
CA PRO A 468 -15.37 6.20 6.15
C PRO A 468 -15.85 6.42 7.58
#